data_0a9fe11494e16aabd591b6379b5a2a36
#
_entry.id   0a9fe11494e16aabd591b6379b5a2a36
#
_cell.length_a   1.000
_cell.length_b   1.000
_cell.length_c   1.000
_cell.angle_alpha   90.00
_cell.angle_beta   90.00
_cell.angle_gamma   90.00
#
_symmetry.space_group_name_H-M   'P 1'
#
loop_
_entity.id
_entity.type
_entity.pdbx_description
1 polymer ?
#
loop_
_entity_poly.entity_id
_entity_poly.type
_entity_poly.pdbx_seq_one_letter_code
_entity_poly.pdbx_strand_id
1 'polypeptide(L)'
;MIRFIALFFLALAMQTASAQDNNKKEVCIRFRVASSVLDTKFADNEANLNNVIEFLNEVTNDTTLELTKVTFCGSASPEGGNAFNRKLAKRRCANMEQYVRQRISLQDSIVVRQEWSGLTR
;
A
#
# COMPACT_ATOMS: atom_id res chain seq x y z
N MET A 1 0.56 18.94 -16.69
CA MET A 1 1.09 17.74 -16.05
C MET A 1 0.03 17.10 -15.17
N ILE A 2 -0.19 15.83 -15.32
CA ILE A 2 -1.19 15.12 -14.56
C ILE A 2 -0.56 14.55 -13.29
N ARG A 3 -1.20 14.76 -12.17
CA ARG A 3 -0.65 14.32 -10.90
C ARG A 3 -1.30 13.02 -10.45
N PHE A 4 -0.51 12.08 -9.99
CA PHE A 4 -1.00 10.78 -9.56
C PHE A 4 -0.71 10.51 -8.10
N ILE A 5 -1.63 9.81 -7.47
CA ILE A 5 -1.49 9.38 -6.08
C ILE A 5 -1.58 7.86 -6.06
N ALA A 6 -0.63 7.22 -5.43
CA ALA A 6 -0.63 5.77 -5.28
C ALA A 6 -0.92 5.41 -3.83
N LEU A 7 -1.90 4.56 -3.62
CA LEU A 7 -2.28 4.12 -2.29
C LEU A 7 -2.16 2.60 -2.20
N PHE A 8 -1.57 2.14 -1.11
CA PHE A 8 -1.44 0.73 -0.87
C PHE A 8 -2.17 0.40 0.41
N PHE A 9 -3.26 -0.34 0.31
CA PHE A 9 -4.02 -0.72 1.47
C PHE A 9 -3.84 -2.17 1.76
N LEU A 10 -4.06 -2.54 3.02
CA LEU A 10 -4.04 -3.87 3.40
C LEU A 10 -5.42 -4.29 3.65
N ALA A 11 -5.86 -5.17 3.00
CA ALA A 11 -7.05 -5.73 3.31
C ALA A 11 -8.32 -5.33 3.03
N LEU A 12 -9.08 -5.88 2.84
CA LEU A 12 -10.35 -5.84 2.69
C LEU A 12 -11.04 -4.80 2.29
N ALA A 13 -11.52 -4.48 2.03
CA ALA A 13 -12.29 -3.59 1.80
C ALA A 13 -12.57 -3.04 0.71
N MET A 14 -12.87 -2.69 0.17
CA MET A 14 -13.09 -2.22 -0.72
C MET A 14 -13.81 -1.40 -1.22
N GLN A 15 -14.04 -0.75 -1.70
CA GLN A 15 -14.60 -0.02 -2.12
C GLN A 15 -14.83 0.60 -3.03
N THR A 16 -15.04 1.12 -3.47
CA THR A 16 -15.47 1.64 -4.24
C THR A 16 -15.39 2.61 -4.79
N ALA A 17 -15.31 2.97 -4.98
CA ALA A 17 -15.30 3.72 -5.45
C ALA A 17 -15.33 4.68 -6.18
N SER A 18 -15.26 5.37 -6.23
CA SER A 18 -15.31 6.35 -6.83
C SER A 18 -14.73 6.40 -7.91
N ALA A 19 -14.48 5.82 -8.29
CA ALA A 19 -14.07 5.69 -9.35
C ALA A 19 -13.78 6.75 -10.14
N GLN A 20 -14.15 7.68 -10.05
CA GLN A 20 -13.91 8.63 -10.81
C GLN A 20 -12.63 9.20 -10.76
N ASP A 21 -11.79 8.95 -9.88
CA ASP A 21 -10.48 9.56 -9.79
C ASP A 21 -9.54 8.78 -10.65
N ASN A 22 -9.37 9.19 -11.89
CA ASN A 22 -8.44 8.53 -12.76
C ASN A 22 -7.01 8.77 -12.42
N ASN A 23 -6.74 9.66 -11.44
CA ASN A 23 -5.37 9.97 -11.06
C ASN A 23 -4.90 9.20 -9.86
N LYS A 24 -5.54 8.10 -9.54
CA LYS A 24 -5.23 7.38 -8.32
C LYS A 24 -5.23 5.90 -8.58
N LYS A 25 -4.30 5.21 -7.98
CA LYS A 25 -4.22 3.75 -8.07
C LYS A 25 -4.18 3.18 -6.66
N GLU A 26 -5.04 2.22 -6.39
CA GLU A 26 -5.07 1.58 -5.09
C GLU A 26 -4.97 0.08 -5.27
N VAL A 27 -4.20 -0.57 -4.42
CA VAL A 27 -4.15 -2.03 -4.38
C VAL A 27 -4.16 -2.46 -2.93
N CYS A 28 -4.57 -3.68 -2.72
CA CYS A 28 -4.67 -4.26 -1.39
C CYS A 28 -3.75 -5.48 -1.34
N ILE A 29 -2.86 -5.51 -0.37
CA ILE A 29 -1.97 -6.63 -0.16
C ILE A 29 -2.44 -7.35 1.08
N ARG A 30 -2.55 -8.68 1.01
CA ARG A 30 -3.07 -9.46 2.10
C ARG A 30 -1.96 -10.13 2.88
N PHE A 31 -2.17 -10.22 4.19
CA PHE A 31 -1.22 -10.88 5.07
C PHE A 31 -1.95 -11.99 5.79
N ARG A 32 -1.23 -13.07 6.09
CA ARG A 32 -1.81 -14.14 6.88
C ARG A 32 -2.04 -13.64 8.29
N VAL A 33 -2.94 -14.30 8.99
CA VAL A 33 -3.30 -13.90 10.34
C VAL A 33 -2.05 -13.78 11.21
N ALA A 34 -1.96 -12.70 11.96
CA ALA A 34 -0.87 -12.45 12.89
C ALA A 34 0.52 -12.44 12.27
N SER A 35 0.61 -12.20 10.97
CA SER A 35 1.89 -12.21 10.28
C SER A 35 2.14 -10.89 9.58
N SER A 36 3.37 -10.45 9.57
CA SER A 36 3.77 -9.29 8.79
C SER A 36 4.63 -9.69 7.58
N VAL A 37 4.76 -10.98 7.32
CA VAL A 37 5.56 -11.43 6.19
C VAL A 37 4.80 -11.13 4.91
N LEU A 38 5.44 -10.44 3.98
CA LEU A 38 4.83 -10.14 2.71
C LEU A 38 5.08 -11.34 1.81
N ASP A 39 4.07 -12.19 1.68
CA ASP A 39 4.19 -13.42 0.92
C ASP A 39 3.58 -13.20 -0.45
N THR A 40 4.40 -13.13 -1.48
CA THR A 40 3.91 -12.83 -2.81
C THR A 40 3.03 -13.94 -3.37
N LYS A 41 3.11 -15.14 -2.79
CA LYS A 41 2.30 -16.24 -3.29
C LYS A 41 0.97 -16.37 -2.56
N PHE A 42 0.72 -15.51 -1.60
CA PHE A 42 -0.51 -15.61 -0.84
C PHE A 42 -1.59 -14.73 -1.49
N ALA A 43 -2.76 -15.29 -1.68
CA ALA A 43 -3.91 -14.60 -2.27
C ALA A 43 -3.50 -13.98 -3.61
N ASP A 44 -3.92 -12.77 -3.88
CA ASP A 44 -3.63 -12.09 -5.13
C ASP A 44 -2.45 -11.15 -5.01
N ASN A 45 -1.59 -11.36 -4.03
CA ASN A 45 -0.52 -10.40 -3.77
C ASN A 45 0.41 -10.20 -4.96
N GLU A 46 0.77 -11.29 -5.62
CA GLU A 46 1.72 -11.14 -6.72
C GLU A 46 1.14 -10.27 -7.83
N ALA A 47 -0.10 -10.50 -8.21
CA ALA A 47 -0.73 -9.70 -9.26
C ALA A 47 -0.87 -8.26 -8.82
N ASN A 48 -1.25 -8.03 -7.57
CA ASN A 48 -1.44 -6.67 -7.07
C ASN A 48 -0.12 -5.93 -6.95
N LEU A 49 0.93 -6.61 -6.52
CA LEU A 49 2.24 -5.98 -6.44
C LEU A 49 2.77 -5.65 -7.82
N ASN A 50 2.59 -6.56 -8.78
CA ASN A 50 3.02 -6.29 -10.13
C ASN A 50 2.27 -5.11 -10.74
N ASN A 51 0.98 -5.01 -10.47
CA ASN A 51 0.19 -3.90 -10.99
C ASN A 51 0.70 -2.57 -10.46
N VAL A 52 1.03 -2.52 -9.18
CA VAL A 52 1.51 -1.30 -8.59
C VAL A 52 2.89 -0.93 -9.12
N ILE A 53 3.76 -1.92 -9.26
CA ILE A 53 5.10 -1.63 -9.75
C ILE A 53 5.05 -1.14 -11.20
N GLU A 54 4.20 -1.75 -12.02
CA GLU A 54 4.04 -1.28 -13.39
C GLU A 54 3.49 0.12 -13.43
N PHE A 55 2.50 0.41 -12.59
CA PHE A 55 1.92 1.75 -12.54
C PHE A 55 2.97 2.78 -12.15
N LEU A 56 3.76 2.47 -11.12
CA LEU A 56 4.78 3.41 -10.67
C LEU A 56 5.87 3.60 -11.72
N ASN A 57 6.25 2.53 -12.41
CA ASN A 57 7.21 2.67 -13.48
C ASN A 57 6.69 3.56 -14.59
N GLU A 58 5.44 3.40 -14.97
CA GLU A 58 4.87 4.22 -16.03
C GLU A 58 4.82 5.67 -15.63
N VAL A 59 4.39 5.95 -14.40
CA VAL A 59 4.26 7.33 -13.95
C VAL A 59 5.61 7.99 -13.82
N THR A 60 6.59 7.28 -13.26
CA THR A 60 7.89 7.91 -13.03
C THR A 60 8.69 8.08 -14.30
N ASN A 61 8.37 7.31 -15.35
CA ASN A 61 9.08 7.43 -16.61
C ASN A 61 8.40 8.36 -17.62
N ASP A 62 7.22 8.86 -17.30
CA ASP A 62 6.47 9.71 -18.20
C ASP A 62 6.68 11.16 -17.77
N THR A 63 7.33 11.94 -18.59
CA THR A 63 7.66 13.31 -18.21
C THR A 63 6.46 14.23 -18.13
N THR A 64 5.30 13.79 -18.61
CA THR A 64 4.09 14.60 -18.51
C THR A 64 3.32 14.29 -17.24
N LEU A 65 3.77 13.34 -16.43
CA LEU A 65 3.08 12.95 -15.20
C LEU A 65 3.96 13.23 -14.00
N GLU A 66 3.32 13.46 -12.89
CA GLU A 66 4.05 13.68 -11.65
C GLU A 66 3.44 12.82 -10.56
N LEU A 67 4.26 12.00 -9.92
CA LEU A 67 3.82 11.22 -8.77
C LEU A 67 3.94 12.12 -7.55
N THR A 68 2.81 12.47 -6.95
CA THR A 68 2.81 13.44 -5.86
C THR A 68 2.70 12.81 -4.49
N LYS A 69 2.21 11.58 -4.40
CA LYS A 69 2.04 10.96 -3.09
C LYS A 69 1.93 9.46 -3.22
N VAL A 70 2.64 8.75 -2.37
CA VAL A 70 2.53 7.30 -2.24
C VAL A 70 2.25 7.03 -0.78
N THR A 71 1.13 6.39 -0.49
CA THR A 71 0.74 6.10 0.87
C THR A 71 0.78 4.61 1.11
N PHE A 72 1.51 4.20 2.14
CA PHE A 72 1.55 2.82 2.57
C PHE A 72 0.71 2.71 3.83
N CYS A 73 -0.39 1.96 3.75
CA CYS A 73 -1.29 1.80 4.88
C CYS A 73 -1.18 0.39 5.42
N GLY A 74 -0.78 0.28 6.67
CA GLY A 74 -0.74 -1.01 7.32
C GLY A 74 -1.85 -1.10 8.34
N SER A 75 -2.52 -2.24 8.41
CA SER A 75 -3.56 -2.44 9.40
C SER A 75 -3.53 -3.88 9.89
N ALA A 76 -4.24 -4.14 10.95
CA ALA A 76 -4.36 -5.48 11.50
C ALA A 76 -5.79 -5.68 11.97
N SER A 77 -6.19 -6.95 12.03
CA SER A 77 -7.55 -7.24 12.44
C SER A 77 -7.73 -6.88 13.91
N PRO A 78 -8.95 -6.68 14.36
CA PRO A 78 -9.16 -6.28 15.75
C PRO A 78 -8.91 -7.35 16.77
N GLU A 79 -8.69 -8.60 16.36
CA GLU A 79 -8.38 -9.64 17.32
C GLU A 79 -7.01 -9.42 17.88
N GLY A 80 -6.79 -9.79 19.08
CA GLY A 80 -5.51 -9.63 19.75
C GLY A 80 -5.44 -8.30 20.47
N GLY A 81 -4.34 -8.01 21.10
CA GLY A 81 -4.21 -6.79 21.87
C GLY A 81 -3.88 -5.60 21.02
N ASN A 82 -4.18 -4.42 21.55
CA ASN A 82 -3.92 -3.22 20.82
C ASN A 82 -2.45 -3.01 20.51
N ALA A 83 -1.59 -3.28 21.46
CA ALA A 83 -0.15 -3.08 21.24
C ALA A 83 0.37 -4.03 20.17
N PHE A 84 -0.09 -5.29 20.21
CA PHE A 84 0.32 -6.25 19.20
C PHE A 84 -0.16 -5.82 17.83
N ASN A 85 -1.41 -5.40 17.72
CA ASN A 85 -1.98 -5.01 16.43
C ASN A 85 -1.29 -3.77 15.89
N ARG A 86 -0.90 -2.85 16.75
CA ARG A 86 -0.22 -1.66 16.31
C ARG A 86 1.15 -2.00 15.75
N LYS A 87 1.88 -2.89 16.44
CA LYS A 87 3.18 -3.32 15.93
C LYS A 87 3.03 -4.08 14.62
N LEU A 88 2.01 -4.90 14.52
CA LEU A 88 1.78 -5.68 13.32
C LEU A 88 1.47 -4.77 12.15
N ALA A 89 0.61 -3.79 12.35
CA ALA A 89 0.27 -2.84 11.28
C ALA A 89 1.51 -2.08 10.82
N LYS A 90 2.35 -1.70 11.77
CA LYS A 90 3.56 -0.96 11.43
C LYS A 90 4.51 -1.82 10.61
N ARG A 91 4.68 -3.08 11.00
CA ARG A 91 5.57 -3.97 10.25
C ARG A 91 5.03 -4.27 8.87
N ARG A 92 3.72 -4.42 8.74
CA ARG A 92 3.12 -4.66 7.43
C ARG A 92 3.33 -3.46 6.52
N CYS A 93 3.16 -2.27 7.06
CA CYS A 93 3.39 -1.05 6.30
C CYS A 93 4.85 -0.98 5.86
N ALA A 94 5.78 -1.24 6.77
CA ALA A 94 7.21 -1.18 6.46
C ALA A 94 7.60 -2.22 5.42
N ASN A 95 7.03 -3.40 5.48
CA ASN A 95 7.40 -4.46 4.54
C ASN A 95 6.87 -4.16 3.15
N MET A 96 5.71 -3.54 3.04
CA MET A 96 5.20 -3.11 1.75
C MET A 96 6.08 -2.00 1.16
N GLU A 97 6.45 -1.06 2.00
CA GLU A 97 7.31 0.05 1.56
C GLU A 97 8.65 -0.48 1.08
N GLN A 98 9.24 -1.41 1.83
CA GLN A 98 10.52 -1.96 1.44
C GLN A 98 10.44 -2.68 0.11
N TYR A 99 9.37 -3.45 -0.11
CA TYR A 99 9.20 -4.15 -1.37
C TYR A 99 9.20 -3.17 -2.55
N VAL A 100 8.46 -2.09 -2.41
CA VAL A 100 8.34 -1.13 -3.48
C VAL A 100 9.66 -0.39 -3.69
N ARG A 101 10.31 0.04 -2.60
CA ARG A 101 11.55 0.81 -2.72
C ARG A 101 12.70 0.01 -3.30
N GLN A 102 12.64 -1.30 -3.17
CA GLN A 102 13.68 -2.13 -3.78
C GLN A 102 13.54 -2.16 -5.30
N ARG A 103 12.38 -1.78 -5.82
CA ARG A 103 12.12 -1.84 -7.25
C ARG A 103 11.91 -0.48 -7.89
N ILE A 104 11.48 0.50 -7.13
CA ILE A 104 11.18 1.83 -7.63
C ILE A 104 11.86 2.85 -6.73
N SER A 105 12.49 3.82 -7.32
CA SER A 105 13.11 4.89 -6.54
C SER A 105 12.04 5.90 -6.14
N LEU A 106 11.83 6.09 -4.86
CA LEU A 106 10.83 7.02 -4.36
C LEU A 106 11.50 8.07 -3.50
N GLN A 107 11.09 9.31 -3.67
CA GLN A 107 11.59 10.38 -2.81
C GLN A 107 10.85 10.32 -1.50
N ASP A 108 11.57 10.54 -0.41
CA ASP A 108 10.95 10.47 0.91
C ASP A 108 9.85 11.52 1.07
N SER A 109 9.97 12.63 0.39
CA SER A 109 9.02 13.72 0.57
C SER A 109 7.61 13.37 0.11
N ILE A 110 7.44 12.38 -0.75
CA ILE A 110 6.11 12.02 -1.23
C ILE A 110 5.57 10.76 -0.56
N VAL A 111 6.34 10.13 0.32
CA VAL A 111 5.92 8.89 0.95
C VAL A 111 5.20 9.20 2.26
N VAL A 112 4.02 8.61 2.41
CA VAL A 112 3.21 8.77 3.61
C VAL A 112 2.97 7.40 4.18
N ARG A 113 3.10 7.26 5.48
CA ARG A 113 2.88 5.99 6.15
C ARG A 113 1.71 6.14 7.10
N GLN A 114 0.75 5.24 7.00
CA GLN A 114 -0.41 5.23 7.88
C GLN A 114 -0.54 3.84 8.46
N GLU A 115 -0.69 3.76 9.78
CA GLU A 115 -0.88 2.48 10.41
C GLU A 115 -2.02 2.60 11.39
N TRP A 116 -2.91 1.63 11.39
CA TRP A 116 -3.98 1.63 12.36
C TRP A 116 -4.43 0.21 12.60
N SER A 117 -4.92 -0.02 13.78
CA SER A 117 -5.45 -1.30 14.12
C SER A 117 -6.94 -1.29 13.82
N GLY A 118 -7.52 -2.41 13.73
CA GLY A 118 -8.93 -2.47 13.45
C GLY A 118 -9.81 -1.97 14.56
N LEU A 119 -9.20 -1.54 15.66
CA LEU A 119 -9.98 -1.04 16.74
C LEU A 119 -10.32 0.41 16.62
N THR A 120 -9.80 1.08 15.67
CA THR A 120 -10.11 2.42 15.64
C THR A 120 -11.40 2.53 15.06
N ARG A 121 -12.09 2.79 15.39
CA ARG A 121 -13.19 2.91 14.80
C ARG A 121 -13.82 3.32 15.24
#